data_39ce74b229b1141616f1ccf69511ad61
#
_entry.id   39ce74b229b1141616f1ccf69511ad61
#
_cell.length_a   1.000
_cell.length_b   1.000
_cell.length_c   1.000
_cell.angle_alpha   90.00
_cell.angle_beta   90.00
_cell.angle_gamma   90.00
#
_symmetry.space_group_name_H-M   'P 1'
#
loop_
_entity.id
_entity.type
_entity.pdbx_description
1 polymer ?
#
loop_
_entity_poly.entity_id
_entity_poly.type
_entity_poly.pdbx_seq_one_letter_code
_entity_poly.pdbx_strand_id
1 'polypeptide(L)'
;MQISRNSIFANETLKNPQAAITLLLTSVFAISLLAIPNANAQITQKTYPFIDATPNPVGVGEQVLIRFGITQQLGSVQYGWQNLTVTIVKPDGSTETLGPYATDSTGGTAIVYVPEQTGKYKLTANFPEQVNPYTYYDYERGAMFLAGTIMKASTSETIELVVQEESTATYPGHPLPTEYWSRPIDSQLR
;
A
#
# COMPACT_ATOMS: atom_id res chain seq x y z
N MET A 1 52.01 -50.34 -11.13
CA MET A 1 52.72 -49.13 -11.55
C MET A 1 51.88 -48.48 -12.66
N GLN A 2 50.91 -47.62 -12.27
CA GLN A 2 49.96 -47.01 -13.18
C GLN A 2 50.21 -45.48 -13.16
N ILE A 3 51.16 -45.07 -14.00
CA ILE A 3 51.55 -43.66 -14.15
C ILE A 3 50.58 -43.05 -15.13
N SER A 4 49.78 -42.22 -14.55
CA SER A 4 48.99 -41.08 -15.03
C SER A 4 49.09 -40.75 -16.54
N ARG A 5 48.15 -41.29 -17.30
CA ARG A 5 47.87 -40.84 -18.69
C ARG A 5 47.31 -39.41 -18.76
N ASN A 6 46.82 -38.88 -17.67
CA ASN A 6 46.17 -37.55 -17.65
C ASN A 6 47.13 -36.35 -17.72
N SER A 7 48.38 -36.52 -17.35
CA SER A 7 49.39 -35.46 -17.39
C SER A 7 49.96 -35.18 -18.80
N ILE A 8 49.84 -36.17 -19.70
CA ILE A 8 50.39 -36.08 -21.07
C ILE A 8 49.46 -35.25 -21.95
N PHE A 9 48.14 -35.44 -21.80
CA PHE A 9 47.16 -34.69 -22.61
C PHE A 9 47.11 -33.22 -22.27
N ALA A 10 47.28 -32.84 -21.00
CA ALA A 10 47.29 -31.44 -20.58
C ALA A 10 48.49 -30.64 -21.13
N ASN A 11 49.60 -31.32 -21.37
CA ASN A 11 50.83 -30.67 -21.82
C ASN A 11 50.94 -30.51 -23.34
N GLU A 12 50.19 -31.29 -24.12
CA GLU A 12 50.14 -31.17 -25.58
C GLU A 12 49.14 -30.12 -26.07
N THR A 13 48.03 -29.95 -25.35
CA THR A 13 47.04 -28.90 -25.68
C THR A 13 47.60 -27.50 -25.48
N LEU A 14 48.51 -27.28 -24.54
CA LEU A 14 49.15 -25.99 -24.31
C LEU A 14 50.23 -25.65 -25.37
N LYS A 15 50.74 -26.61 -26.12
CA LYS A 15 51.72 -26.39 -27.20
C LYS A 15 51.06 -25.98 -28.53
N ASN A 16 49.76 -26.20 -28.67
CA ASN A 16 49.02 -25.80 -29.85
C ASN A 16 48.32 -24.45 -29.57
N PRO A 17 48.76 -23.35 -30.20
CA PRO A 17 48.19 -22.01 -29.90
C PRO A 17 46.70 -21.93 -30.22
N GLN A 18 46.21 -22.67 -31.21
CA GLN A 18 44.80 -22.73 -31.53
C GLN A 18 43.98 -23.43 -30.45
N ALA A 19 44.47 -24.55 -29.90
CA ALA A 19 43.82 -25.27 -28.82
C ALA A 19 43.80 -24.44 -27.51
N ALA A 20 44.87 -23.70 -27.23
CA ALA A 20 44.94 -22.82 -26.08
C ALA A 20 43.98 -21.65 -26.20
N ILE A 21 43.85 -21.04 -27.36
CA ILE A 21 42.86 -19.96 -27.63
C ILE A 21 41.43 -20.49 -27.50
N THR A 22 41.14 -21.66 -28.05
CA THR A 22 39.82 -22.27 -27.92
C THR A 22 39.44 -22.55 -26.48
N LEU A 23 40.37 -23.09 -25.69
CA LEU A 23 40.16 -23.37 -24.27
C LEU A 23 39.94 -22.09 -23.47
N LEU A 24 40.67 -21.02 -23.79
CA LEU A 24 40.53 -19.73 -23.16
C LEU A 24 39.19 -19.11 -23.51
N LEU A 25 38.76 -19.12 -24.76
CA LEU A 25 37.45 -18.62 -25.19
C LEU A 25 36.29 -19.39 -24.56
N THR A 26 36.38 -20.72 -24.49
CA THR A 26 35.35 -21.54 -23.85
C THR A 26 35.28 -21.32 -22.36
N SER A 27 36.42 -21.12 -21.70
CA SER A 27 36.44 -20.82 -20.26
C SER A 27 35.89 -19.43 -19.96
N VAL A 28 36.18 -18.39 -20.76
CA VAL A 28 35.61 -17.07 -20.64
C VAL A 28 34.10 -17.10 -20.87
N PHE A 29 33.66 -17.85 -21.88
CA PHE A 29 32.23 -18.01 -22.16
C PHE A 29 31.49 -18.73 -21.02
N ALA A 30 32.10 -19.80 -20.46
CA ALA A 30 31.52 -20.50 -19.31
C ALA A 30 31.45 -19.62 -18.05
N ILE A 31 32.47 -18.79 -17.79
CA ILE A 31 32.46 -17.85 -16.66
C ILE A 31 31.41 -16.74 -16.86
N SER A 32 31.24 -16.26 -18.10
CA SER A 32 30.22 -15.24 -18.38
C SER A 32 28.79 -15.75 -18.20
N LEU A 33 28.53 -17.04 -18.45
CA LEU A 33 27.24 -17.68 -18.16
C LEU A 33 26.94 -17.81 -16.64
N LEU A 34 27.98 -17.97 -15.83
CA LEU A 34 27.85 -18.04 -14.36
C LEU A 34 27.67 -16.64 -13.75
N ALA A 35 28.08 -15.59 -14.45
CA ALA A 35 28.00 -14.21 -14.01
C ALA A 35 26.67 -13.51 -14.42
N ILE A 36 25.70 -14.23 -15.01
CA ILE A 36 24.39 -13.66 -15.28
C ILE A 36 23.75 -13.38 -13.91
N PRO A 37 23.61 -12.11 -13.49
CA PRO A 37 22.86 -11.82 -12.27
C PRO A 37 21.46 -12.37 -12.47
N ASN A 38 20.96 -13.10 -11.49
CA ASN A 38 19.54 -13.43 -11.44
C ASN A 38 18.79 -12.09 -11.35
N ALA A 39 18.45 -11.52 -12.49
CA ALA A 39 17.56 -10.40 -12.59
C ALA A 39 16.17 -10.91 -12.18
N ASN A 40 15.93 -11.04 -10.88
CA ASN A 40 14.60 -11.15 -10.36
C ASN A 40 13.94 -9.82 -10.73
N ALA A 41 13.16 -9.81 -11.80
CA ALA A 41 12.33 -8.65 -12.14
C ALA A 41 11.41 -8.41 -10.96
N GLN A 42 11.75 -7.39 -10.16
CA GLN A 42 10.98 -7.05 -8.99
C GLN A 42 9.62 -6.56 -9.44
N ILE A 43 8.57 -7.29 -9.06
CA ILE A 43 7.20 -6.96 -9.42
C ILE A 43 6.83 -5.67 -8.69
N THR A 44 6.37 -4.68 -9.45
CA THR A 44 5.91 -3.41 -8.91
C THR A 44 4.42 -3.24 -9.16
N GLN A 45 3.70 -2.69 -8.19
CA GLN A 45 2.28 -2.42 -8.26
C GLN A 45 2.01 -0.95 -8.00
N LYS A 46 1.24 -0.31 -8.88
CA LYS A 46 0.70 1.03 -8.66
C LYS A 46 -0.37 0.98 -7.56
N THR A 47 -0.38 1.98 -6.69
CA THR A 47 -1.34 2.13 -5.60
C THR A 47 -2.30 3.29 -5.86
N TYR A 48 -3.49 3.23 -5.25
CA TYR A 48 -4.55 4.22 -5.43
C TYR A 48 -5.05 4.65 -4.05
N PRO A 49 -4.45 5.70 -3.47
CA PRO A 49 -4.89 6.22 -2.18
C PRO A 49 -6.19 7.01 -2.33
N PHE A 50 -6.96 7.04 -1.25
CA PHE A 50 -8.19 7.81 -1.12
C PHE A 50 -8.17 8.59 0.19
N ILE A 51 -8.94 9.66 0.25
CA ILE A 51 -9.21 10.46 1.45
C ILE A 51 -10.63 11.01 1.39
N ASP A 52 -11.27 11.09 2.56
CA ASP A 52 -12.60 11.66 2.75
C ASP A 52 -12.70 12.30 4.13
N ALA A 53 -13.55 13.31 4.29
CA ALA A 53 -13.76 14.02 5.54
C ALA A 53 -15.26 14.26 5.78
N THR A 54 -15.73 13.83 6.95
CA THR A 54 -17.16 13.89 7.30
C THR A 54 -17.35 14.29 8.77
N PRO A 55 -18.25 15.25 9.09
CA PRO A 55 -19.08 16.04 8.18
C PRO A 55 -18.29 17.09 7.38
N ASN A 56 -18.84 17.49 6.25
CA ASN A 56 -18.29 18.57 5.43
C ASN A 56 -19.48 19.33 4.79
N PRO A 57 -19.76 20.59 5.19
CA PRO A 57 -18.99 21.43 6.10
C PRO A 57 -19.06 20.97 7.57
N VAL A 58 -18.11 21.46 8.39
CA VAL A 58 -18.02 21.23 9.83
C VAL A 58 -17.91 22.56 10.56
N GLY A 59 -18.44 22.65 11.78
CA GLY A 59 -18.26 23.82 12.65
C GLY A 59 -16.85 23.91 13.22
N VAL A 60 -16.32 25.12 13.41
CA VAL A 60 -15.03 25.31 14.07
C VAL A 60 -15.07 24.74 15.49
N GLY A 61 -14.03 23.98 15.87
CA GLY A 61 -13.96 23.29 17.16
C GLY A 61 -14.77 21.99 17.24
N GLU A 62 -15.49 21.62 16.19
CA GLU A 62 -16.21 20.34 16.12
C GLU A 62 -15.33 19.24 15.51
N GLN A 63 -15.68 18.00 15.81
CA GLN A 63 -14.95 16.82 15.31
C GLN A 63 -15.31 16.52 13.87
N VAL A 64 -14.30 16.27 13.06
CA VAL A 64 -14.44 15.71 11.72
C VAL A 64 -13.69 14.37 11.65
N LEU A 65 -14.33 13.35 11.11
CA LEU A 65 -13.72 12.07 10.83
C LEU A 65 -13.05 12.14 9.45
N ILE A 66 -11.74 12.01 9.42
CA ILE A 66 -10.96 11.89 8.19
C ILE A 66 -10.68 10.41 7.97
N ARG A 67 -11.23 9.84 6.89
CA ARG A 67 -10.98 8.47 6.45
C ARG A 67 -10.00 8.49 5.29
N PHE A 68 -9.02 7.62 5.31
CA PHE A 68 -8.02 7.53 4.26
C PHE A 68 -7.41 6.13 4.19
N GLY A 69 -6.71 5.86 3.11
CA GLY A 69 -6.10 4.55 2.87
C GLY A 69 -5.72 4.35 1.42
N ILE A 70 -5.59 3.11 1.01
CA ILE A 70 -5.44 2.70 -0.38
C ILE A 70 -6.47 1.63 -0.74
N THR A 71 -6.81 1.52 -2.02
CA THR A 71 -7.82 0.56 -2.50
C THR A 71 -7.33 -0.89 -2.49
N GLN A 72 -6.04 -1.12 -2.30
CA GLN A 72 -5.47 -2.45 -2.22
C GLN A 72 -5.57 -2.98 -0.79
N GLN A 73 -6.18 -4.14 -0.64
CA GLN A 73 -6.20 -4.87 0.61
C GLN A 73 -4.82 -5.46 0.92
N LEU A 74 -4.55 -5.71 2.18
CA LEU A 74 -3.40 -6.51 2.60
C LEU A 74 -3.89 -7.93 2.93
N GLY A 75 -3.23 -8.95 2.42
CA GLY A 75 -3.61 -10.36 2.61
C GLY A 75 -3.40 -10.88 4.04
N SER A 76 -3.79 -10.08 5.03
CA SER A 76 -3.70 -10.40 6.46
C SER A 76 -4.89 -9.80 7.18
N VAL A 77 -5.45 -10.52 8.14
CA VAL A 77 -6.52 -10.01 9.02
C VAL A 77 -5.99 -9.24 10.24
N GLN A 78 -4.68 -9.34 10.51
CA GLN A 78 -4.07 -8.72 11.70
C GLN A 78 -3.32 -7.43 11.39
N TYR A 79 -2.85 -7.26 10.14
CA TYR A 79 -1.97 -6.16 9.76
C TYR A 79 -2.54 -5.42 8.57
N GLY A 80 -2.31 -4.12 8.54
CA GLY A 80 -2.57 -3.24 7.43
C GLY A 80 -1.30 -2.63 6.87
N TRP A 81 -1.44 -1.79 5.87
CA TRP A 81 -0.36 -0.99 5.31
C TRP A 81 0.14 0.00 6.36
N GLN A 82 1.45 0.27 6.37
CA GLN A 82 2.10 1.06 7.41
C GLN A 82 2.49 2.45 6.92
N ASN A 83 2.72 3.36 7.88
CA ASN A 83 3.34 4.66 7.65
C ASN A 83 2.58 5.61 6.71
N LEU A 84 1.25 5.49 6.64
CA LEU A 84 0.46 6.46 5.91
C LEU A 84 0.43 7.79 6.67
N THR A 85 0.40 8.89 5.95
CA THR A 85 0.28 10.23 6.53
C THR A 85 -0.83 11.03 5.85
N VAL A 86 -1.38 11.99 6.57
CA VAL A 86 -2.32 12.98 6.03
C VAL A 86 -1.67 14.35 6.11
N THR A 87 -1.57 15.03 4.99
CA THR A 87 -1.13 16.42 4.91
C THR A 87 -2.34 17.33 4.89
N ILE A 88 -2.37 18.30 5.81
CA ILE A 88 -3.43 19.29 5.96
C ILE A 88 -2.83 20.67 5.71
N VAL A 89 -3.32 21.37 4.69
CA VAL A 89 -3.00 22.78 4.47
C VAL A 89 -4.16 23.59 5.05
N LYS A 90 -3.86 24.43 6.04
CA LYS A 90 -4.82 25.26 6.75
C LYS A 90 -5.17 26.54 5.96
N PRO A 91 -6.25 27.27 6.32
CA PRO A 91 -6.66 28.49 5.63
C PRO A 91 -5.59 29.59 5.65
N ASP A 92 -4.77 29.65 6.68
CA ASP A 92 -3.63 30.58 6.80
C ASP A 92 -2.41 30.21 5.94
N GLY A 93 -2.47 29.08 5.21
CA GLY A 93 -1.38 28.56 4.39
C GLY A 93 -0.38 27.70 5.16
N SER A 94 -0.51 27.56 6.47
CA SER A 94 0.32 26.64 7.24
C SER A 94 -0.01 25.19 6.91
N THR A 95 1.00 24.32 7.06
CA THR A 95 0.85 22.89 6.74
C THR A 95 1.13 22.05 7.97
N GLU A 96 0.26 21.09 8.21
CA GLU A 96 0.35 20.09 9.26
C GLU A 96 0.39 18.71 8.65
N THR A 97 1.23 17.81 9.19
CA THR A 97 1.28 16.40 8.77
C THR A 97 0.93 15.52 9.96
N LEU A 98 -0.13 14.76 9.81
CA LEU A 98 -0.59 13.80 10.80
C LEU A 98 -0.10 12.40 10.46
N GLY A 99 0.28 11.63 11.47
CA GLY A 99 0.79 10.27 11.31
C GLY A 99 2.18 10.05 11.91
N PRO A 100 2.82 8.92 11.62
CA PRO A 100 2.37 7.87 10.71
C PRO A 100 1.24 7.00 11.26
N TYR A 101 0.39 6.50 10.37
CA TYR A 101 -0.73 5.62 10.70
C TYR A 101 -0.61 4.28 9.98
N ALA A 102 -1.28 3.26 10.55
CA ALA A 102 -1.48 1.99 9.88
C ALA A 102 -2.94 1.88 9.42
N THR A 103 -3.15 1.20 8.29
CA THR A 103 -4.51 0.80 7.87
C THR A 103 -4.93 -0.49 8.57
N ASP A 104 -6.19 -0.83 8.45
CA ASP A 104 -6.65 -2.20 8.69
C ASP A 104 -6.32 -3.11 7.49
N SER A 105 -6.76 -4.35 7.54
CA SER A 105 -6.56 -5.34 6.46
C SER A 105 -7.27 -4.96 5.16
N THR A 106 -8.30 -4.13 5.22
CA THR A 106 -9.04 -3.67 4.04
C THR A 106 -8.35 -2.53 3.30
N GLY A 107 -7.27 -1.96 3.88
CA GLY A 107 -6.50 -0.86 3.32
C GLY A 107 -6.95 0.51 3.78
N GLY A 108 -7.93 0.60 4.68
CA GLY A 108 -8.47 1.85 5.21
C GLY A 108 -8.09 2.12 6.67
N THR A 109 -8.16 3.38 7.06
CA THR A 109 -8.07 3.84 8.45
C THR A 109 -8.81 5.17 8.61
N ALA A 110 -8.99 5.61 9.84
CA ALA A 110 -9.63 6.88 10.14
C ALA A 110 -9.01 7.54 11.36
N ILE A 111 -9.06 8.87 11.37
CA ILE A 111 -8.66 9.72 12.50
C ILE A 111 -9.73 10.77 12.77
N VAL A 112 -9.79 11.25 14.00
CA VAL A 112 -10.59 12.40 14.36
C VAL A 112 -9.70 13.63 14.33
N TYR A 113 -10.15 14.68 13.64
CA TYR A 113 -9.51 15.99 13.57
C TYR A 113 -10.46 17.06 14.07
N VAL A 114 -9.94 18.06 14.75
CA VAL A 114 -10.71 19.22 15.25
C VAL A 114 -10.11 20.48 14.66
N PRO A 115 -10.76 21.11 13.66
CA PRO A 115 -10.25 22.33 13.06
C PRO A 115 -10.44 23.53 14.00
N GLU A 116 -9.41 24.35 14.14
CA GLU A 116 -9.38 25.50 15.06
C GLU A 116 -9.66 26.84 14.36
N GLN A 117 -9.73 26.85 13.03
CA GLN A 117 -9.92 28.06 12.23
C GLN A 117 -11.04 27.84 11.24
N THR A 118 -11.83 28.85 10.98
CA THR A 118 -12.79 28.86 9.87
C THR A 118 -12.08 29.01 8.53
N GLY A 119 -12.66 28.45 7.48
CA GLY A 119 -12.14 28.54 6.13
C GLY A 119 -11.98 27.19 5.44
N LYS A 120 -11.19 27.18 4.37
CA LYS A 120 -11.00 26.02 3.53
C LYS A 120 -9.68 25.34 3.85
N TYR A 121 -9.75 24.09 4.28
CA TYR A 121 -8.61 23.21 4.48
C TYR A 121 -8.45 22.31 3.26
N LYS A 122 -7.22 22.02 2.88
CA LYS A 122 -6.91 21.03 1.84
C LYS A 122 -6.27 19.82 2.48
N LEU A 123 -6.85 18.66 2.24
CA LEU A 123 -6.40 17.40 2.81
C LEU A 123 -5.91 16.45 1.72
N THR A 124 -4.81 15.78 2.00
CA THR A 124 -4.17 14.86 1.06
C THR A 124 -3.60 13.68 1.83
N ALA A 125 -3.91 12.45 1.42
CA ALA A 125 -3.34 11.25 2.00
C ALA A 125 -2.11 10.80 1.22
N ASN A 126 -1.05 10.41 1.92
CA ASN A 126 0.19 9.94 1.33
C ASN A 126 0.42 8.48 1.75
N PHE A 127 0.67 7.64 0.77
CA PHE A 127 1.08 6.26 0.92
C PHE A 127 2.56 6.13 0.55
N PRO A 128 3.45 5.70 1.46
CA PRO A 128 4.86 5.50 1.14
C PRO A 128 5.08 4.21 0.36
N GLU A 129 6.15 4.14 -0.40
CA GLU A 129 6.56 2.88 -1.03
C GLU A 129 6.85 1.83 0.05
N GLN A 130 6.29 0.65 -0.11
CA GLN A 130 6.51 -0.46 0.79
C GLN A 130 6.34 -1.81 0.08
N VAL A 131 6.91 -2.85 0.67
CA VAL A 131 6.84 -4.20 0.12
C VAL A 131 5.62 -4.92 0.68
N ASN A 132 4.85 -5.57 -0.20
CA ASN A 132 3.79 -6.48 0.22
C ASN A 132 4.41 -7.71 0.92
N PRO A 133 4.11 -7.94 2.21
CA PRO A 133 4.71 -9.04 2.96
C PRO A 133 4.01 -10.40 2.75
N TYR A 134 2.83 -10.42 2.12
CA TYR A 134 2.00 -11.61 2.05
C TYR A 134 1.68 -12.01 0.61
N THR A 135 1.59 -13.32 0.38
CA THR A 135 0.98 -13.87 -0.84
C THR A 135 -0.46 -14.25 -0.54
N TYR A 136 -1.40 -13.71 -1.33
CA TYR A 136 -2.82 -14.00 -1.19
C TYR A 136 -3.52 -13.94 -2.54
N TYR A 137 -4.70 -14.55 -2.62
CA TYR A 137 -5.55 -14.44 -3.79
C TYR A 137 -6.53 -13.29 -3.63
N ASP A 138 -6.47 -12.33 -4.53
CA ASP A 138 -7.40 -11.22 -4.59
C ASP A 138 -8.64 -11.67 -5.41
N TYR A 139 -9.72 -11.97 -4.71
CA TYR A 139 -10.96 -12.46 -5.31
C TYR A 139 -11.65 -11.39 -6.17
N GLU A 140 -11.49 -10.11 -5.85
CA GLU A 140 -12.10 -9.02 -6.62
C GLU A 140 -11.41 -8.84 -7.97
N ARG A 141 -10.11 -9.04 -8.01
CA ARG A 141 -9.28 -8.93 -9.22
C ARG A 141 -9.06 -10.26 -9.93
N GLY A 142 -9.40 -11.37 -9.29
CA GLY A 142 -9.19 -12.71 -9.83
C GLY A 142 -7.72 -13.07 -10.04
N ALA A 143 -6.80 -12.54 -9.21
CA ALA A 143 -5.37 -12.68 -9.39
C ALA A 143 -4.62 -12.95 -8.07
N MET A 144 -3.47 -13.60 -8.18
CA MET A 144 -2.53 -13.75 -7.06
C MET A 144 -1.75 -12.46 -6.84
N PHE A 145 -1.74 -12.00 -5.59
CA PHE A 145 -0.90 -10.92 -5.11
C PHE A 145 0.32 -11.53 -4.40
N LEU A 146 1.51 -11.31 -4.93
CA LEU A 146 2.71 -12.00 -4.44
C LEU A 146 3.41 -11.21 -3.34
N ALA A 147 3.87 -11.91 -2.31
CA ALA A 147 4.84 -11.36 -1.37
C ALA A 147 6.10 -10.89 -2.11
N GLY A 148 6.71 -9.80 -1.65
CA GLY A 148 7.84 -9.18 -2.32
C GLY A 148 7.47 -8.17 -3.42
N THR A 149 6.18 -8.04 -3.78
CA THR A 149 5.72 -6.99 -4.70
C THR A 149 5.94 -5.61 -4.08
N ILE A 150 6.59 -4.70 -4.81
CA ILE A 150 6.74 -3.31 -4.40
C ILE A 150 5.44 -2.56 -4.69
N MET A 151 4.81 -2.08 -3.63
CA MET A 151 3.70 -1.14 -3.67
C MET A 151 4.26 0.27 -3.80
N LYS A 152 4.05 0.90 -4.95
CA LYS A 152 4.64 2.22 -5.24
C LYS A 152 4.05 3.31 -4.36
N ALA A 153 4.90 4.26 -3.95
CA ALA A 153 4.44 5.47 -3.29
C ALA A 153 3.42 6.21 -4.15
N SER A 154 2.42 6.78 -3.50
CA SER A 154 1.35 7.53 -4.17
C SER A 154 0.69 8.51 -3.21
N THR A 155 0.02 9.50 -3.80
CA THR A 155 -0.70 10.55 -3.09
C THR A 155 -2.13 10.59 -3.62
N SER A 156 -3.11 10.77 -2.72
CA SER A 156 -4.51 10.91 -3.10
C SER A 156 -4.77 12.20 -3.87
N GLU A 157 -5.94 12.31 -4.47
CA GLU A 157 -6.47 13.61 -4.83
C GLU A 157 -6.62 14.47 -3.57
N THR A 158 -6.47 15.78 -3.74
CA THR A 158 -6.69 16.74 -2.66
C THR A 158 -8.18 17.01 -2.52
N ILE A 159 -8.72 16.81 -1.33
CA ILE A 159 -10.09 17.22 -1.02
C ILE A 159 -10.12 18.53 -0.24
N GLU A 160 -11.23 19.23 -0.29
CA GLU A 160 -11.48 20.46 0.46
C GLU A 160 -12.42 20.15 1.63
N LEU A 161 -12.00 20.51 2.85
CA LEU A 161 -12.84 20.54 4.04
C LEU A 161 -13.20 21.99 4.33
N VAL A 162 -14.50 22.29 4.36
CA VAL A 162 -15.02 23.62 4.69
C VAL A 162 -15.34 23.69 6.18
N VAL A 163 -14.69 24.63 6.86
CA VAL A 163 -14.92 24.90 8.29
C VAL A 163 -15.64 26.23 8.42
N GLN A 164 -16.80 26.20 9.04
CA GLN A 164 -17.70 27.35 9.24
C GLN A 164 -17.82 27.74 10.71
N GLU A 165 -18.39 28.93 10.99
CA GLU A 165 -18.66 29.36 12.37
C GLU A 165 -19.85 28.61 12.97
N GLU A 166 -20.87 28.37 12.15
CA GLU A 166 -22.07 27.67 12.58
C GLU A 166 -21.81 26.22 12.85
N SER A 167 -22.39 25.68 13.90
CA SER A 167 -22.37 24.27 14.20
C SER A 167 -22.92 23.43 13.06
N THR A 168 -22.36 22.24 12.90
CA THR A 168 -22.87 21.25 11.95
C THR A 168 -24.32 20.94 12.26
N ALA A 169 -25.18 20.98 11.25
CA ALA A 169 -26.59 20.67 11.41
C ALA A 169 -26.73 19.22 11.92
N THR A 170 -27.29 19.06 13.10
CA THR A 170 -27.60 17.74 13.65
C THR A 170 -28.84 17.18 12.95
N TYR A 171 -28.85 15.85 12.81
CA TYR A 171 -30.03 15.16 12.34
C TYR A 171 -31.22 15.50 13.30
N PRO A 172 -32.37 15.97 12.80
CA PRO A 172 -33.48 16.28 13.68
C PRO A 172 -33.89 15.02 14.43
N GLY A 173 -33.75 15.08 15.76
CA GLY A 173 -34.15 13.98 16.61
C GLY A 173 -35.66 13.78 16.48
N HIS A 174 -36.07 12.56 16.17
CA HIS A 174 -37.48 12.18 16.30
C HIS A 174 -37.70 11.70 17.74
N PRO A 175 -38.75 12.18 18.41
CA PRO A 175 -39.09 11.61 19.72
C PRO A 175 -39.31 10.12 19.58
N LEU A 176 -38.85 9.37 20.58
CA LEU A 176 -39.09 7.93 20.60
C LEU A 176 -40.62 7.71 20.56
N PRO A 177 -41.10 6.69 19.83
CA PRO A 177 -42.50 6.31 19.83
C PRO A 177 -42.99 6.10 21.27
N THR A 178 -44.02 6.79 21.67
CA THR A 178 -44.63 6.62 22.99
C THR A 178 -45.69 5.55 23.00
N GLU A 179 -46.02 5.03 21.82
CA GLU A 179 -47.01 3.96 21.65
C GLU A 179 -46.35 2.58 21.64
N TYR A 180 -47.05 1.64 22.22
CA TYR A 180 -46.67 0.24 22.11
C TYR A 180 -46.71 -0.22 20.66
N TRP A 181 -45.73 -1.06 20.28
CA TRP A 181 -45.74 -1.74 19.02
C TRP A 181 -46.99 -2.59 18.88
N SER A 182 -47.95 -2.12 18.10
CA SER A 182 -49.26 -2.72 17.97
C SER A 182 -49.34 -3.90 16.98
N ARG A 183 -48.23 -4.19 16.27
CA ARG A 183 -48.19 -5.39 15.43
C ARG A 183 -47.78 -6.59 16.26
N PRO A 184 -48.64 -7.60 16.38
CA PRO A 184 -48.23 -8.88 16.97
C PRO A 184 -47.08 -9.46 16.13
N ILE A 185 -45.99 -9.79 16.78
CA ILE A 185 -44.91 -10.55 16.14
C ILE A 185 -45.50 -11.93 15.85
N ASP A 186 -45.72 -12.22 14.56
CA ASP A 186 -46.14 -13.57 14.17
C ASP A 186 -44.96 -14.51 14.37
N SER A 187 -44.97 -15.21 15.47
CA SER A 187 -43.97 -16.22 15.82
C SER A 187 -44.00 -17.47 14.92
N GLN A 188 -44.96 -17.53 13.99
CA GLN A 188 -45.14 -18.68 13.08
C GLN A 188 -44.49 -18.44 11.69
N LEU A 189 -43.97 -17.27 11.42
CA LEU A 189 -43.10 -17.08 10.25
C LEU A 189 -41.77 -17.81 10.50
N ARG A 190 -41.73 -19.05 10.12
CA ARG A 190 -40.55 -19.92 10.10
C ARG A 190 -39.77 -19.70 8.81
#